data_2b4d5bb137fdffb0fd2617708f61b040
#
_entry.id   2b4d5bb137fdffb0fd2617708f61b040
#
_cell.length_a   1.000
_cell.length_b   1.000
_cell.length_c   1.000
_cell.angle_alpha   90.00
_cell.angle_beta   90.00
_cell.angle_gamma   90.00
#
_symmetry.space_group_name_H-M   'P 1'
#
loop_
_entity.id
_entity.type
_entity.pdbx_description
1 polymer ?
#
loop_
_entity_poly.entity_id
_entity_poly.type
_entity_poly.pdbx_seq_one_letter_code
_entity_poly.pdbx_strand_id
1 'polypeptide(L)'
;MEENLEEFLKKVNKSSFITAPFIIKVEKPWGYELILTPPETSAVGKLLHINAGARLSLQYHEIKEETLILIDGQAKLIYGTDQNSLTEEKMKSYHGYFITNGLIHRIRAITDCDILESSTSEVGKTVRLSDDYSRGDETEEERLIKRKS
;
A
#
# COMPACT_ATOMS: atom_id res chain seq x y z
N MET A 1 3.31 31.02 19.70
CA MET A 1 3.37 31.99 18.56
C MET A 1 3.44 31.16 17.29
N GLU A 2 2.47 31.28 16.41
CA GLU A 2 2.55 30.61 15.12
C GLU A 2 3.62 31.32 14.27
N GLU A 3 4.56 30.55 13.78
CA GLU A 3 5.54 31.04 12.81
C GLU A 3 4.79 31.38 11.52
N ASN A 4 4.96 32.56 10.97
CA ASN A 4 4.31 32.88 9.72
C ASN A 4 5.01 32.17 8.55
N LEU A 5 4.28 31.96 7.47
CA LEU A 5 4.76 31.22 6.29
C LEU A 5 6.07 31.79 5.72
N GLU A 6 6.23 33.12 5.72
CA GLU A 6 7.45 33.73 5.19
C GLU A 6 8.69 33.38 6.01
N GLU A 7 8.57 33.39 7.33
CA GLU A 7 9.67 33.03 8.24
C GLU A 7 10.04 31.54 8.12
N PHE A 8 9.03 30.70 8.04
CA PHE A 8 9.23 29.27 7.78
C PHE A 8 9.97 29.04 6.46
N LEU A 9 9.52 29.63 5.35
CA LEU A 9 10.11 29.45 4.03
C LEU A 9 11.56 29.95 3.92
N LYS A 10 11.97 30.92 4.74
CA LYS A 10 13.37 31.36 4.80
C LYS A 10 14.31 30.28 5.34
N LYS A 11 13.80 29.37 6.16
CA LYS A 11 14.57 28.31 6.79
C LYS A 11 14.62 27.03 5.95
N VAL A 12 13.75 26.91 4.94
CA VAL A 12 13.60 25.70 4.13
C VAL A 12 14.54 25.72 2.93
N ASN A 13 15.24 24.62 2.71
CA ASN A 13 16.04 24.43 1.50
C ASN A 13 15.11 24.12 0.31
N LYS A 14 14.76 25.15 -0.45
CA LYS A 14 13.84 25.05 -1.59
C LYS A 14 14.40 24.22 -2.75
N SER A 15 15.72 24.00 -2.80
CA SER A 15 16.33 23.16 -3.84
C SER A 15 16.00 21.67 -3.68
N SER A 16 15.54 21.29 -2.49
CA SER A 16 15.12 19.90 -2.21
C SER A 16 13.62 19.65 -2.54
N PHE A 17 12.88 20.65 -2.99
CA PHE A 17 11.48 20.49 -3.34
C PHE A 17 11.33 19.64 -4.61
N ILE A 18 10.53 18.58 -4.51
CA ILE A 18 10.18 17.74 -5.65
C ILE A 18 8.92 18.34 -6.30
N THR A 19 9.07 18.91 -7.48
CA THR A 19 7.99 19.57 -8.22
C THR A 19 7.55 18.82 -9.47
N ALA A 20 8.30 17.81 -9.90
CA ALA A 20 7.97 16.97 -11.04
C ALA A 20 7.05 15.81 -10.62
N PRO A 21 6.15 15.34 -11.50
CA PRO A 21 5.38 14.13 -11.25
C PRO A 21 6.29 12.95 -10.95
N PHE A 22 5.86 12.10 -10.02
CA PHE A 22 6.62 10.91 -9.63
C PHE A 22 5.77 9.67 -9.86
N ILE A 23 6.35 8.67 -10.48
CA ILE A 23 5.74 7.36 -10.65
C ILE A 23 6.82 6.29 -10.82
N ILE A 24 6.66 5.18 -10.09
CA ILE A 24 7.40 3.93 -10.33
C ILE A 24 6.39 2.81 -10.48
N LYS A 25 6.48 2.06 -11.58
CA LYS A 25 5.68 0.86 -11.80
C LYS A 25 6.46 -0.38 -11.40
N VAL A 26 5.86 -1.22 -10.55
CA VAL A 26 6.41 -2.51 -10.14
C VAL A 26 5.48 -3.62 -10.58
N GLU A 27 5.96 -4.51 -11.45
CA GLU A 27 5.19 -5.69 -11.87
C GLU A 27 5.04 -6.66 -10.69
N LYS A 28 3.84 -7.20 -10.56
CA LYS A 28 3.48 -8.19 -9.53
C LYS A 28 2.84 -9.40 -10.20
N PRO A 29 2.92 -10.59 -9.59
CA PRO A 29 2.28 -11.77 -10.18
C PRO A 29 0.76 -11.66 -10.28
N TRP A 30 0.13 -10.80 -9.47
CA TRP A 30 -1.31 -10.55 -9.45
C TRP A 30 -1.75 -9.33 -10.27
N GLY A 31 -0.81 -8.58 -10.87
CA GLY A 31 -1.08 -7.36 -11.60
C GLY A 31 0.11 -6.41 -11.55
N TYR A 32 -0.09 -5.20 -11.05
CA TYR A 32 1.01 -4.25 -10.85
C TYR A 32 0.70 -3.24 -9.75
N GLU A 33 1.74 -2.59 -9.32
CA GLU A 33 1.70 -1.51 -8.32
C GLU A 33 2.31 -0.24 -8.95
N LEU A 34 1.61 0.87 -8.81
CA LEU A 34 2.13 2.20 -9.15
C LEU A 34 2.45 2.93 -7.84
N ILE A 35 3.72 3.27 -7.63
CA ILE A 35 4.15 4.06 -6.47
C ILE A 35 4.13 5.52 -6.91
N LEU A 36 3.30 6.33 -6.26
CA LEU A 36 2.98 7.69 -6.67
C LEU A 36 3.65 8.76 -5.79
N THR A 37 4.37 8.35 -4.77
CA THR A 37 5.10 9.23 -3.86
C THR A 37 6.59 8.91 -3.89
N PRO A 38 7.48 9.91 -3.70
CA PRO A 38 8.91 9.66 -3.62
C PRO A 38 9.28 8.67 -2.51
N PRO A 39 10.42 7.96 -2.63
CA PRO A 39 10.93 7.15 -1.53
C PRO A 39 11.21 8.01 -0.29
N GLU A 40 11.16 7.40 0.88
CA GLU A 40 11.48 8.03 2.17
C GLU A 40 10.48 9.12 2.63
N THR A 41 9.26 9.14 2.06
CA THR A 41 8.21 10.01 2.59
C THR A 41 7.52 9.36 3.78
N SER A 42 6.97 10.19 4.68
CA SER A 42 6.18 9.70 5.82
C SER A 42 4.76 9.29 5.42
N ALA A 43 4.28 9.76 4.28
CA ALA A 43 2.96 9.42 3.73
C ALA A 43 3.14 8.86 2.32
N VAL A 44 2.67 7.65 2.09
CA VAL A 44 2.84 6.90 0.85
C VAL A 44 1.50 6.76 0.14
N GLY A 45 1.49 6.99 -1.16
CA GLY A 45 0.34 6.76 -2.04
C GLY A 45 0.69 5.78 -3.15
N LYS A 46 -0.16 4.77 -3.32
CA LYS A 46 0.00 3.75 -4.37
C LYS A 46 -1.32 3.43 -5.03
N LEU A 47 -1.24 2.99 -6.29
CA LEU A 47 -2.32 2.31 -6.96
C LEU A 47 -1.95 0.84 -7.15
N LEU A 48 -2.83 -0.06 -6.73
CA LEU A 48 -2.69 -1.50 -6.95
C LEU A 48 -3.70 -1.90 -8.02
N HIS A 49 -3.22 -2.37 -9.17
CA HIS A 49 -4.08 -2.99 -10.17
C HIS A 49 -4.04 -4.50 -9.99
N ILE A 50 -5.19 -5.12 -9.70
CA ILE A 50 -5.31 -6.55 -9.45
C ILE A 50 -6.15 -7.17 -10.56
N ASN A 51 -5.59 -8.15 -11.24
CA ASN A 51 -6.26 -8.87 -12.31
C ASN A 51 -7.45 -9.69 -11.78
N ALA A 52 -8.51 -9.79 -12.56
CA ALA A 52 -9.71 -10.57 -12.22
C ALA A 52 -9.35 -11.97 -11.73
N GLY A 53 -9.90 -12.38 -10.61
CA GLY A 53 -9.66 -13.66 -9.98
C GLY A 53 -8.35 -13.79 -9.19
N ALA A 54 -7.43 -12.85 -9.35
CA ALA A 54 -6.19 -12.84 -8.57
C ALA A 54 -6.42 -12.29 -7.15
N ARG A 55 -5.51 -12.62 -6.26
CA ARG A 55 -5.54 -12.12 -4.89
C ARG A 55 -4.13 -11.82 -4.39
N LEU A 56 -4.04 -10.84 -3.49
CA LEU A 56 -2.82 -10.54 -2.78
C LEU A 56 -2.50 -11.66 -1.78
N SER A 57 -1.27 -11.71 -1.29
CA SER A 57 -0.93 -12.63 -0.19
C SER A 57 -1.82 -12.37 1.04
N LEU A 58 -2.08 -13.42 1.80
CA LEU A 58 -2.61 -13.28 3.15
C LEU A 58 -1.45 -12.84 4.04
N GLN A 59 -1.52 -11.63 4.58
CA GLN A 59 -0.37 -10.96 5.17
C GLN A 59 -0.77 -10.06 6.34
N TYR A 60 0.23 -9.68 7.11
CA TYR A 60 0.16 -8.52 8.01
C TYR A 60 1.46 -7.72 7.93
N HIS A 61 1.40 -6.47 8.31
CA HIS A 61 2.56 -5.59 8.42
C HIS A 61 2.94 -5.43 9.89
N GLU A 62 4.22 -5.49 10.20
CA GLU A 62 4.68 -5.34 11.58
C GLU A 62 4.53 -3.90 12.10
N ILE A 63 4.76 -2.91 11.24
CA ILE A 63 4.78 -1.50 11.62
C ILE A 63 3.82 -0.66 10.77
N LYS A 64 3.81 -0.88 9.46
CA LYS A 64 3.03 -0.11 8.50
C LYS A 64 1.53 -0.16 8.78
N GLU A 65 0.90 0.99 8.69
CA GLU A 65 -0.56 1.12 8.67
C GLU A 65 -1.01 1.66 7.32
N GLU A 66 -2.16 1.22 6.83
CA GLU A 66 -2.66 1.60 5.51
C GLU A 66 -4.18 1.76 5.48
N THR A 67 -4.65 2.57 4.55
CA THR A 67 -6.06 2.62 4.17
C THR A 67 -6.18 2.17 2.73
N LEU A 68 -7.07 1.20 2.49
CA LEU A 68 -7.33 0.64 1.17
C LEU A 68 -8.67 1.15 0.66
N ILE A 69 -8.71 1.63 -0.57
CA ILE A 69 -9.87 2.26 -1.18
C ILE A 69 -10.09 1.65 -2.57
N LEU A 70 -11.22 1.00 -2.79
CA LEU A 70 -11.60 0.52 -4.12
C LEU A 70 -12.07 1.70 -4.97
N ILE A 71 -11.38 1.97 -6.08
CA ILE A 71 -11.72 3.07 -6.99
C ILE A 71 -12.33 2.61 -8.31
N ASP A 72 -12.05 1.38 -8.74
CA ASP A 72 -12.65 0.80 -9.95
C ASP A 72 -12.73 -0.72 -9.83
N GLY A 73 -13.75 -1.30 -10.45
CA GLY A 73 -13.97 -2.75 -10.45
C GLY A 73 -14.68 -3.27 -9.20
N GLN A 74 -14.53 -4.57 -8.95
CA GLN A 74 -15.13 -5.27 -7.81
C GLN A 74 -14.11 -6.14 -7.11
N ALA A 75 -14.09 -6.07 -5.79
CA ALA A 75 -13.15 -6.79 -4.94
C ALA A 75 -13.75 -7.15 -3.58
N LYS A 76 -13.15 -8.13 -2.93
CA LYS A 76 -13.42 -8.51 -1.54
C LYS A 76 -12.22 -8.23 -0.69
N LEU A 77 -12.45 -7.69 0.51
CA LEU A 77 -11.46 -7.62 1.58
C LEU A 77 -11.69 -8.82 2.51
N ILE A 78 -10.61 -9.56 2.79
CA ILE A 78 -10.60 -10.70 3.68
C ILE A 78 -9.67 -10.31 4.83
N TYR A 79 -10.16 -10.36 6.07
CA TYR A 79 -9.39 -9.85 7.21
C TYR A 79 -9.78 -10.51 8.53
N GLY A 80 -8.90 -10.41 9.50
CA GLY A 80 -9.13 -10.90 10.85
C GLY A 80 -7.89 -10.90 11.72
N THR A 81 -8.05 -11.35 12.96
CA THR A 81 -6.96 -11.48 13.93
C THR A 81 -6.43 -12.91 14.03
N ASP A 82 -7.15 -13.86 13.46
CA ASP A 82 -6.80 -15.28 13.41
C ASP A 82 -6.95 -15.78 11.97
N GLN A 83 -5.89 -16.35 11.40
CA GLN A 83 -5.88 -16.83 10.02
C GLN A 83 -6.87 -17.98 9.76
N ASN A 84 -7.37 -18.65 10.81
CA ASN A 84 -8.35 -19.72 10.71
C ASN A 84 -9.79 -19.23 10.87
N SER A 85 -10.00 -17.94 11.12
CA SER A 85 -11.31 -17.33 11.35
C SER A 85 -11.34 -15.93 10.75
N LEU A 86 -11.39 -15.85 9.41
CA LEU A 86 -11.35 -14.59 8.67
C LEU A 86 -12.76 -14.18 8.23
N THR A 87 -12.98 -12.88 8.21
CA THR A 87 -14.19 -12.26 7.67
C THR A 87 -13.96 -11.88 6.21
N GLU A 88 -14.92 -12.16 5.33
CA GLU A 88 -14.94 -11.67 3.96
C GLU A 88 -15.99 -10.57 3.81
N GLU A 89 -15.61 -9.48 3.18
CA GLU A 89 -16.49 -8.35 2.93
C GLU A 89 -16.31 -7.84 1.51
N LYS A 90 -17.41 -7.70 0.77
CA LYS A 90 -17.37 -7.05 -0.55
C LYS A 90 -17.07 -5.57 -0.34
N MET A 91 -16.00 -5.09 -0.95
CA MET A 91 -15.60 -3.68 -0.82
C MET A 91 -16.61 -2.76 -1.51
N LYS A 92 -16.97 -1.69 -0.82
CA LYS A 92 -17.74 -0.58 -1.37
C LYS A 92 -16.78 0.43 -1.97
N SER A 93 -17.07 0.89 -3.20
CA SER A 93 -16.25 1.88 -3.89
C SER A 93 -16.16 3.18 -3.09
N TYR A 94 -14.97 3.77 -3.07
CA TYR A 94 -14.68 5.04 -2.39
C TYR A 94 -14.87 5.04 -0.88
N HIS A 95 -14.94 3.86 -0.25
CA HIS A 95 -14.89 3.71 1.20
C HIS A 95 -13.47 3.34 1.64
N GLY A 96 -12.99 3.97 2.70
CA GLY A 96 -11.67 3.67 3.26
C GLY A 96 -11.74 2.49 4.22
N TYR A 97 -10.96 1.46 3.95
CA TYR A 97 -10.79 0.29 4.82
C TYR A 97 -9.43 0.41 5.50
N PHE A 98 -9.45 0.77 6.78
CA PHE A 98 -8.23 1.01 7.55
C PHE A 98 -7.68 -0.31 8.08
N ILE A 99 -6.42 -0.56 7.75
CA ILE A 99 -5.67 -1.76 8.14
C ILE A 99 -4.60 -1.34 9.13
N THR A 100 -4.81 -1.64 10.40
CA THR A 100 -3.80 -1.42 11.45
C THR A 100 -2.64 -2.41 11.29
N ASN A 101 -1.48 -2.04 11.80
CA ASN A 101 -0.36 -2.98 11.88
C ASN A 101 -0.78 -4.24 12.65
N GLY A 102 -0.35 -5.40 12.18
CA GLY A 102 -0.69 -6.70 12.75
C GLY A 102 -2.01 -7.30 12.27
N LEU A 103 -2.91 -6.53 11.67
CA LEU A 103 -4.16 -7.09 11.13
C LEU A 103 -3.88 -7.97 9.91
N ILE A 104 -4.32 -9.22 9.99
CA ILE A 104 -4.22 -10.18 8.88
C ILE A 104 -5.22 -9.79 7.81
N HIS A 105 -4.78 -9.64 6.57
CA HIS A 105 -5.66 -9.21 5.48
C HIS A 105 -5.15 -9.64 4.12
N ARG A 106 -6.08 -9.65 3.15
CA ARG A 106 -5.81 -9.73 1.71
C ARG A 106 -6.97 -9.14 0.93
N ILE A 107 -6.69 -8.73 -0.30
CA ILE A 107 -7.72 -8.38 -1.28
C ILE A 107 -7.78 -9.46 -2.34
N ARG A 108 -9.00 -9.85 -2.73
CA ARG A 108 -9.27 -10.70 -3.87
C ARG A 108 -10.07 -9.93 -4.91
N ALA A 109 -9.57 -9.84 -6.13
CA ALA A 109 -10.29 -9.22 -7.23
C ALA A 109 -11.40 -10.13 -7.76
N ILE A 110 -12.61 -9.62 -7.87
CA ILE A 110 -13.73 -10.30 -8.54
C ILE A 110 -13.64 -10.00 -10.03
N THR A 111 -13.49 -8.74 -10.39
CA THR A 111 -13.12 -8.26 -11.72
C THR A 111 -11.74 -7.64 -11.66
N ASP A 112 -11.16 -7.26 -12.79
CA ASP A 112 -10.02 -6.33 -12.77
C ASP A 112 -10.41 -5.16 -11.89
N CYS A 113 -9.55 -4.76 -10.97
CA CYS A 113 -9.86 -3.69 -10.03
C CYS A 113 -8.64 -2.83 -9.73
N ASP A 114 -8.92 -1.58 -9.36
CA ASP A 114 -7.92 -0.63 -8.92
C ASP A 114 -8.18 -0.27 -7.45
N ILE A 115 -7.15 -0.42 -6.65
CA ILE A 115 -7.14 -0.11 -5.21
C ILE A 115 -6.16 1.03 -4.99
N LEU A 116 -6.64 2.12 -4.41
CA LEU A 116 -5.76 3.18 -3.90
C LEU A 116 -5.32 2.81 -2.49
N GLU A 117 -4.02 2.82 -2.27
CA GLU A 117 -3.43 2.64 -0.94
C GLU A 117 -2.85 3.96 -0.45
N SER A 118 -3.29 4.39 0.71
CA SER A 118 -2.69 5.49 1.47
C SER A 118 -2.08 4.90 2.73
N SER A 119 -0.78 5.05 2.92
CA SER A 119 -0.09 4.38 4.03
C SER A 119 0.96 5.26 4.68
N THR A 120 1.38 4.84 5.86
CA THR A 120 2.59 5.34 6.51
C THR A 120 3.81 4.92 5.70
N SER A 121 4.99 5.44 6.05
CA SER A 121 6.24 4.99 5.44
C SER A 121 6.35 3.47 5.54
N GLU A 122 6.93 2.87 4.50
CA GLU A 122 7.02 1.42 4.38
C GLU A 122 8.20 0.84 5.13
N VAL A 123 8.17 1.03 6.44
CA VAL A 123 9.14 0.48 7.38
C VAL A 123 8.66 -0.87 7.91
N GLY A 124 9.61 -1.68 8.38
CA GLY A 124 9.32 -2.99 8.93
C GLY A 124 9.05 -4.04 7.85
N LYS A 125 8.63 -5.19 8.31
CA LYS A 125 8.48 -6.39 7.50
C LYS A 125 7.02 -6.63 7.16
N THR A 126 6.75 -7.11 5.95
CA THR A 126 5.48 -7.71 5.58
C THR A 126 5.61 -9.22 5.73
N VAL A 127 4.82 -9.78 6.63
CA VAL A 127 4.78 -11.23 6.88
C VAL A 127 3.69 -11.85 6.02
N ARG A 128 4.07 -12.75 5.14
CA ARG A 128 3.14 -13.50 4.28
C ARG A 128 2.82 -14.84 4.91
N LEU A 129 1.55 -15.03 5.29
CA LEU A 129 1.04 -16.27 5.88
C LEU A 129 0.63 -17.29 4.83
N SER A 130 0.15 -16.81 3.69
CA SER A 130 -0.23 -17.61 2.53
C SER A 130 -0.11 -16.78 1.27
N ASP A 131 0.43 -17.35 0.21
CA ASP A 131 0.64 -16.67 -1.06
C ASP A 131 0.47 -17.65 -2.22
N ASP A 132 -0.42 -17.31 -3.16
CA ASP A 132 -0.69 -18.15 -4.34
C ASP A 132 0.53 -18.28 -5.26
N TYR A 133 1.53 -17.43 -5.09
CA TYR A 133 2.75 -17.37 -5.90
C TYR A 133 4.00 -17.84 -5.15
N SER A 134 3.79 -18.45 -3.97
CA SER A 134 4.86 -19.02 -3.13
C SER A 134 5.99 -18.05 -2.77
N ARG A 135 5.68 -16.75 -2.63
CA ARG A 135 6.64 -15.75 -2.18
C ARG A 135 6.80 -15.81 -0.66
N GLY A 136 8.01 -15.61 -0.18
CA GLY A 136 8.30 -15.46 1.25
C GLY A 136 7.93 -14.07 1.77
N ASP A 137 8.26 -13.84 3.04
CA ASP A 137 8.13 -12.53 3.65
C ASP A 137 8.95 -11.48 2.89
N GLU A 138 8.50 -10.24 2.94
CA GLU A 138 9.19 -9.12 2.32
C GLU A 138 9.79 -8.22 3.40
N THR A 139 11.12 -8.13 3.40
CA THR A 139 11.85 -7.19 4.26
C THR A 139 11.82 -5.79 3.67
N GLU A 140 12.07 -4.79 4.52
CA GLU A 140 12.21 -3.39 4.08
C GLU A 140 13.30 -3.25 3.02
N GLU A 141 14.42 -3.94 3.18
CA GLU A 141 15.54 -3.93 2.24
C GLU A 141 15.15 -4.50 0.87
N GLU A 142 14.48 -5.64 0.82
CA GLU A 142 13.97 -6.25 -0.42
C GLU A 142 13.00 -5.33 -1.16
N ARG A 143 12.13 -4.64 -0.41
CA ARG A 143 11.18 -3.68 -0.95
C ARG A 143 11.88 -2.49 -1.60
N LEU A 144 12.89 -1.94 -0.96
CA LEU A 144 13.70 -0.84 -1.49
C LEU A 144 14.44 -1.21 -2.78
N ILE A 145 14.97 -2.43 -2.87
CA ILE A 145 15.64 -2.93 -4.08
C ILE A 145 14.69 -2.98 -5.26
N LYS A 146 13.47 -3.48 -5.08
CA LYS A 146 12.45 -3.58 -6.13
C LYS A 146 12.01 -2.21 -6.69
N ARG A 147 12.25 -1.15 -5.96
CA ARG A 147 11.81 0.23 -6.28
C ARG A 147 12.90 1.13 -6.80
N LYS A 148 14.07 0.59 -7.06
CA LYS A 148 15.23 1.33 -7.59
C LYS A 148 15.33 1.31 -9.11
N SER A 149 14.26 1.17 -9.81
CA SER A 149 14.33 1.19 -11.28
C SER A 149 13.88 2.51 -11.87
#